data_8da0ed04d6902739cd435a8f24b35211
#
_entry.id   8da0ed04d6902739cd435a8f24b35211
#
_cell.length_a   1.000
_cell.length_b   1.000
_cell.length_c   1.000
_cell.angle_alpha   90.00
_cell.angle_beta   90.00
_cell.angle_gamma   90.00
#
_symmetry.space_group_name_H-M   'P 1'
#
loop_
_entity.id
_entity.type
_entity.pdbx_description
1 polymer ?
#
loop_
_entity_poly.entity_id
_entity_poly.type
_entity_poly.pdbx_seq_one_letter_code
_entity_poly.pdbx_strand_id
1 'polypeptide(L)'
;DLPIGDKRLQRWRSYSIASAPDGSNILEFCIARSAEGIGSRYLFESVNEGSELRFKGPEGGFVLPDIIEKDLVFICTGTGIAPFRSMILDIKNTGKLYRNIHLIFGTRTESGLLYRAEMEQLAREMPRFRYDAVLSRQPDWSGWKGHVHQVYLEEYQTVRPDVDFFICGWSSMIDDAVANLMIKKGYGRSQIHFELYG
;
A
#
# COMPACT_ATOMS: atom_id res chain seq x y z
N ASP A 1 -11.82 15.49 -8.30
CA ASP A 1 -12.41 16.82 -8.03
C ASP A 1 -13.72 16.62 -7.28
N LEU A 2 -13.77 17.03 -6.03
CA LEU A 2 -14.95 16.87 -5.17
C LEU A 2 -15.59 18.23 -4.91
N PRO A 3 -16.93 18.36 -4.86
CA PRO A 3 -17.63 19.63 -4.63
C PRO A 3 -17.63 20.01 -3.13
N ILE A 4 -16.45 20.09 -2.52
CA ILE A 4 -16.26 20.26 -1.06
C ILE A 4 -15.64 21.59 -0.65
N GLY A 5 -15.42 22.50 -1.57
CA GLY A 5 -14.84 23.81 -1.29
C GLY A 5 -14.83 24.70 -2.53
N ASP A 6 -14.64 25.99 -2.33
CA ASP A 6 -14.70 27.00 -3.40
C ASP A 6 -13.40 27.06 -4.21
N LYS A 7 -12.27 26.79 -3.57
CA LYS A 7 -10.94 26.86 -4.21
C LYS A 7 -10.56 25.51 -4.81
N ARG A 8 -9.95 25.55 -6.01
CA ARG A 8 -9.49 24.35 -6.74
C ARG A 8 -8.68 23.40 -5.84
N LEU A 9 -7.71 23.89 -5.07
CA LEU A 9 -6.86 23.08 -4.20
C LEU A 9 -7.64 22.42 -3.05
N GLN A 10 -8.79 22.97 -2.66
CA GLN A 10 -9.64 22.38 -1.63
C GLN A 10 -10.50 21.23 -2.15
N ARG A 11 -10.69 21.15 -3.46
CA ARG A 11 -11.57 20.18 -4.14
C ARG A 11 -10.85 18.92 -4.58
N TRP A 12 -9.57 19.00 -4.89
CA TRP A 12 -8.80 17.85 -5.35
C TRP A 12 -8.31 16.99 -4.18
N ARG A 13 -8.47 15.67 -4.34
CA ARG A 13 -7.93 14.66 -3.43
C ARG A 13 -7.29 13.57 -4.27
N SER A 14 -6.11 13.16 -3.85
CA SER A 14 -5.38 12.07 -4.49
C SER A 14 -5.72 10.75 -3.79
N TYR A 15 -5.94 9.73 -4.58
CA TYR A 15 -6.19 8.37 -4.10
C TYR A 15 -5.40 7.41 -4.97
N SER A 16 -4.69 6.47 -4.34
CA SER A 16 -4.02 5.40 -5.05
C SER A 16 -5.04 4.40 -5.58
N ILE A 17 -4.83 3.97 -6.83
CA ILE A 17 -5.68 2.95 -7.47
C ILE A 17 -5.40 1.60 -6.81
N ALA A 18 -6.44 0.88 -6.43
CA ALA A 18 -6.37 -0.45 -5.81
C ALA A 18 -6.66 -1.60 -6.79
N SER A 19 -7.29 -1.32 -7.94
CA SER A 19 -7.52 -2.29 -9.02
C SER A 19 -6.26 -2.50 -9.87
N ALA A 20 -6.13 -3.68 -10.47
CA ALA A 20 -5.12 -3.90 -11.52
C ALA A 20 -5.45 -3.11 -12.79
N PRO A 21 -4.46 -2.73 -13.59
CA PRO A 21 -4.67 -2.19 -14.94
C PRO A 21 -5.07 -3.31 -15.90
N ASP A 22 -6.33 -3.67 -15.94
CA ASP A 22 -6.87 -4.79 -16.74
C ASP A 22 -7.46 -4.37 -18.08
N GLY A 23 -7.34 -3.09 -18.44
CA GLY A 23 -7.92 -2.52 -19.65
C GLY A 23 -9.42 -2.26 -19.57
N SER A 24 -10.06 -2.53 -18.43
CA SER A 24 -11.44 -2.13 -18.16
C SER A 24 -11.55 -0.62 -17.88
N ASN A 25 -12.75 -0.10 -17.89
CA ASN A 25 -13.05 1.27 -17.48
C ASN A 25 -13.40 1.35 -15.98
N ILE A 26 -12.97 0.38 -15.17
CA ILE A 26 -13.27 0.30 -13.74
C ILE A 26 -12.02 0.63 -12.94
N LEU A 27 -12.14 1.59 -12.04
CA LEU A 27 -11.12 1.92 -11.06
C LEU A 27 -11.66 1.65 -9.65
N GLU A 28 -10.93 0.84 -8.88
CA GLU A 28 -11.24 0.61 -7.47
C GLU A 28 -10.32 1.45 -6.59
N PHE A 29 -10.89 2.03 -5.53
CA PHE A 29 -10.15 2.80 -4.54
C PHE A 29 -10.39 2.25 -3.14
N CYS A 30 -9.36 2.23 -2.33
CA CYS A 30 -9.45 1.89 -0.91
C CYS A 30 -9.41 3.19 -0.10
N ILE A 31 -10.54 3.61 0.44
CA ILE A 31 -10.70 4.90 1.11
C ILE A 31 -11.15 4.68 2.55
N ALA A 32 -10.44 5.26 3.52
CA ALA A 32 -10.87 5.30 4.91
C ALA A 32 -11.66 6.57 5.21
N ARG A 33 -12.73 6.44 6.00
CA ARG A 33 -13.46 7.60 6.52
C ARG A 33 -12.63 8.26 7.61
N SER A 34 -12.25 9.52 7.38
CA SER A 34 -11.64 10.36 8.41
C SER A 34 -12.73 11.19 9.10
N ALA A 35 -12.70 11.25 10.44
CA ALA A 35 -13.69 12.01 11.22
C ALA A 35 -13.71 13.50 10.85
N GLU A 36 -12.54 14.07 10.56
CA GLU A 36 -12.36 15.49 10.22
C GLU A 36 -12.19 15.73 8.71
N GLY A 37 -12.09 14.67 7.93
CA GLY A 37 -11.81 14.75 6.49
C GLY A 37 -13.03 15.11 5.68
N ILE A 38 -13.14 16.35 5.21
CA ILE A 38 -14.26 16.83 4.39
C ILE A 38 -14.43 15.96 3.12
N GLY A 39 -13.32 15.58 2.47
CA GLY A 39 -13.36 14.76 1.25
C GLY A 39 -13.90 13.36 1.49
N SER A 40 -13.37 12.66 2.51
CA SER A 40 -13.86 11.32 2.85
C SER A 40 -15.31 11.35 3.33
N ARG A 41 -15.71 12.37 4.09
CA ARG A 41 -17.10 12.56 4.50
C ARG A 41 -18.02 12.67 3.29
N TYR A 42 -17.69 13.53 2.32
CA TYR A 42 -18.47 13.67 1.10
C TYR A 42 -18.61 12.33 0.35
N LEU A 43 -17.50 11.59 0.20
CA LEU A 43 -17.51 10.29 -0.47
C LEU A 43 -18.40 9.26 0.23
N PHE A 44 -18.42 9.26 1.57
CA PHE A 44 -19.18 8.27 2.35
C PHE A 44 -20.64 8.67 2.59
N GLU A 45 -20.98 9.97 2.55
CA GLU A 45 -22.31 10.45 2.91
C GLU A 45 -23.13 10.95 1.71
N SER A 46 -22.48 11.36 0.62
CA SER A 46 -23.14 12.01 -0.52
C SER A 46 -22.99 11.27 -1.84
N VAL A 47 -22.01 10.36 -1.95
CA VAL A 47 -21.79 9.60 -3.19
C VAL A 47 -22.50 8.25 -3.08
N ASN A 48 -23.31 7.96 -4.10
CA ASN A 48 -24.08 6.73 -4.21
C ASN A 48 -23.85 6.12 -5.60
N GLU A 49 -24.35 4.91 -5.82
CA GLU A 49 -24.37 4.30 -7.15
C GLU A 49 -25.06 5.22 -8.15
N GLY A 50 -24.43 5.44 -9.31
CA GLY A 50 -24.86 6.38 -10.33
C GLY A 50 -24.39 7.83 -10.12
N SER A 51 -23.70 8.16 -9.03
CA SER A 51 -23.08 9.48 -8.87
C SER A 51 -21.91 9.67 -9.83
N GLU A 52 -21.83 10.87 -10.41
CA GLU A 52 -20.73 11.25 -11.30
C GLU A 52 -19.67 12.03 -10.55
N LEU A 53 -18.40 11.61 -10.68
CA LEU A 53 -17.24 12.27 -10.11
C LEU A 53 -16.22 12.62 -11.20
N ARG A 54 -15.69 13.83 -11.16
CA ARG A 54 -14.60 14.24 -12.06
C ARG A 54 -13.28 13.76 -11.48
N PHE A 55 -12.49 13.07 -12.27
CA PHE A 55 -11.13 12.70 -11.90
C PHE A 55 -10.10 13.14 -12.96
N LYS A 56 -8.85 13.15 -12.57
CA LYS A 56 -7.69 13.37 -13.41
C LYS A 56 -6.67 12.29 -13.07
N GLY A 57 -6.06 11.71 -14.06
CA GLY A 57 -5.06 10.66 -13.86
C GLY A 57 -5.15 9.56 -14.93
N PRO A 58 -4.44 8.45 -14.72
CA PRO A 58 -3.52 8.24 -13.60
C PRO A 58 -2.31 9.17 -13.65
N GLU A 59 -1.85 9.63 -12.48
CA GLU A 59 -0.65 10.45 -12.32
C GLU A 59 0.17 9.92 -11.14
N GLY A 60 1.48 10.21 -11.14
CA GLY A 60 2.37 9.83 -10.05
C GLY A 60 3.55 8.98 -10.50
N GLY A 61 4.51 8.79 -9.60
CA GLY A 61 5.75 8.03 -9.85
C GLY A 61 5.94 6.83 -8.92
N PHE A 62 4.94 6.49 -8.11
CA PHE A 62 4.99 5.32 -7.24
C PHE A 62 4.52 4.08 -8.00
N VAL A 63 5.40 3.59 -8.88
CA VAL A 63 5.12 2.51 -9.81
C VAL A 63 6.21 1.44 -9.75
N LEU A 64 5.88 0.23 -10.17
CA LEU A 64 6.86 -0.83 -10.34
C LEU A 64 7.84 -0.49 -11.48
N PRO A 65 9.09 -0.96 -11.42
CA PRO A 65 9.98 -0.93 -12.56
C PRO A 65 9.44 -1.81 -13.70
N ASP A 66 9.77 -1.45 -14.94
CA ASP A 66 9.37 -2.23 -16.12
C ASP A 66 9.88 -3.68 -16.04
N ILE A 67 11.10 -3.85 -15.57
CA ILE A 67 11.75 -5.15 -15.35
C ILE A 67 12.03 -5.28 -13.84
N ILE A 68 11.49 -6.34 -13.23
CA ILE A 68 11.68 -6.62 -11.80
C ILE A 68 12.87 -7.56 -11.61
N GLU A 69 14.04 -6.98 -11.43
CA GLU A 69 15.28 -7.75 -11.22
C GLU A 69 15.60 -8.00 -9.75
N LYS A 70 14.94 -7.29 -8.84
CA LYS A 70 15.17 -7.35 -7.40
C LYS A 70 13.99 -7.96 -6.66
N ASP A 71 14.24 -8.37 -5.41
CA ASP A 71 13.19 -8.69 -4.48
C ASP A 71 12.40 -7.41 -4.14
N LEU A 72 11.08 -7.49 -4.10
CA LEU A 72 10.20 -6.38 -3.74
C LEU A 72 9.68 -6.56 -2.32
N VAL A 73 9.89 -5.57 -1.48
CA VAL A 73 9.37 -5.54 -0.11
C VAL A 73 8.37 -4.41 0.01
N PHE A 74 7.10 -4.76 0.12
CA PHE A 74 5.99 -3.83 0.27
C PHE A 74 5.65 -3.67 1.74
N ILE A 75 5.77 -2.45 2.27
CA ILE A 75 5.51 -2.12 3.67
C ILE A 75 4.36 -1.14 3.73
N CYS A 76 3.24 -1.53 4.36
CA CYS A 76 2.08 -0.64 4.41
C CYS A 76 1.28 -0.72 5.70
N THR A 77 0.47 0.32 5.91
CA THR A 77 -0.53 0.38 6.97
C THR A 77 -1.84 0.96 6.43
N GLY A 78 -2.97 0.43 6.93
CA GLY A 78 -4.30 0.91 6.55
C GLY A 78 -4.53 0.90 5.04
N THR A 79 -5.06 2.00 4.50
CA THR A 79 -5.34 2.13 3.06
C THR A 79 -4.09 2.20 2.17
N GLY A 80 -2.90 2.29 2.77
CA GLY A 80 -1.62 2.19 2.05
C GLY A 80 -1.39 0.85 1.35
N ILE A 81 -2.23 -0.14 1.58
CA ILE A 81 -2.24 -1.40 0.82
C ILE A 81 -2.71 -1.21 -0.63
N ALA A 82 -3.48 -0.14 -0.94
CA ALA A 82 -4.10 0.06 -2.23
C ALA A 82 -3.14 -0.03 -3.43
N PRO A 83 -2.03 0.74 -3.50
CA PRO A 83 -1.10 0.64 -4.61
C PRO A 83 -0.44 -0.73 -4.70
N PHE A 84 -0.16 -1.38 -3.57
CA PHE A 84 0.45 -2.72 -3.57
C PHE A 84 -0.50 -3.79 -4.07
N ARG A 85 -1.81 -3.69 -3.74
CA ARG A 85 -2.82 -4.58 -4.31
C ARG A 85 -2.84 -4.45 -5.84
N SER A 86 -2.88 -3.23 -6.36
CA SER A 86 -2.82 -2.97 -7.80
C SER A 86 -1.56 -3.60 -8.44
N MET A 87 -0.39 -3.37 -7.85
CA MET A 87 0.89 -3.88 -8.33
C MET A 87 0.96 -5.43 -8.33
N ILE A 88 0.51 -6.07 -7.25
CA ILE A 88 0.52 -7.54 -7.12
C ILE A 88 -0.44 -8.18 -8.13
N LEU A 89 -1.63 -7.60 -8.28
CA LEU A 89 -2.61 -8.07 -9.26
C LEU A 89 -2.13 -7.86 -10.70
N ASP A 90 -1.45 -6.74 -11.00
CA ASP A 90 -0.83 -6.52 -12.31
C ASP A 90 0.21 -7.60 -12.63
N ILE A 91 1.13 -7.88 -11.71
CA ILE A 91 2.14 -8.93 -11.86
C ILE A 91 1.46 -10.29 -12.13
N LYS A 92 0.43 -10.63 -11.35
CA LYS A 92 -0.31 -11.88 -11.52
C LYS A 92 -1.00 -11.97 -12.87
N ASN A 93 -1.76 -10.95 -13.24
CA ASN A 93 -2.61 -10.95 -14.42
C ASN A 93 -1.82 -10.90 -15.73
N THR A 94 -0.70 -10.19 -15.72
CA THR A 94 0.17 -10.07 -16.90
C THR A 94 1.22 -11.18 -17.00
N GLY A 95 1.42 -11.96 -15.94
CA GLY A 95 2.49 -12.95 -15.86
C GLY A 95 3.90 -12.33 -15.82
N LYS A 96 4.01 -11.06 -15.42
CA LYS A 96 5.30 -10.37 -15.29
C LYS A 96 6.26 -11.16 -14.42
N LEU A 97 7.48 -11.36 -14.89
CA LEU A 97 8.50 -12.06 -14.13
C LEU A 97 8.92 -11.25 -12.90
N TYR A 98 9.04 -11.92 -11.78
CA TYR A 98 9.51 -11.34 -10.52
C TYR A 98 10.38 -12.34 -9.74
N ARG A 99 11.19 -11.87 -8.80
CA ARG A 99 12.03 -12.73 -7.94
C ARG A 99 11.26 -13.15 -6.70
N ASN A 100 11.21 -12.30 -5.69
CA ASN A 100 10.40 -12.49 -4.49
C ASN A 100 9.59 -11.23 -4.22
N ILE A 101 8.39 -11.40 -3.69
CA ILE A 101 7.54 -10.30 -3.21
C ILE A 101 7.18 -10.58 -1.76
N HIS A 102 7.42 -9.64 -0.88
CA HIS A 102 7.03 -9.70 0.52
C HIS A 102 6.14 -8.51 0.88
N LEU A 103 4.86 -8.76 1.11
CA LEU A 103 3.91 -7.76 1.59
C LEU A 103 3.82 -7.82 3.11
N ILE A 104 4.22 -6.75 3.78
CA ILE A 104 4.13 -6.55 5.23
C ILE A 104 3.03 -5.53 5.50
N PHE A 105 1.88 -5.99 6.00
CA PHE A 105 0.71 -5.15 6.22
C PHE A 105 0.40 -4.99 7.69
N GLY A 106 0.48 -3.75 8.20
CA GLY A 106 0.21 -3.39 9.58
C GLY A 106 -1.17 -2.79 9.79
N THR A 107 -1.88 -3.27 10.82
CA THR A 107 -3.11 -2.65 11.31
C THR A 107 -3.25 -2.84 12.83
N ARG A 108 -4.35 -2.33 13.40
CA ARG A 108 -4.58 -2.44 14.86
C ARG A 108 -5.12 -3.81 15.25
N THR A 109 -6.13 -4.27 14.54
CA THR A 109 -6.89 -5.48 14.85
C THR A 109 -7.17 -6.27 13.58
N GLU A 110 -7.59 -7.51 13.72
CA GLU A 110 -7.92 -8.41 12.61
C GLU A 110 -9.03 -7.84 11.70
N SER A 111 -10.01 -7.15 12.29
CA SER A 111 -11.07 -6.47 11.51
C SER A 111 -10.57 -5.33 10.62
N GLY A 112 -9.36 -4.83 10.86
CA GLY A 112 -8.70 -3.84 10.02
C GLY A 112 -7.84 -4.42 8.90
N LEU A 113 -7.77 -5.74 8.73
CA LEU A 113 -7.02 -6.39 7.66
C LEU A 113 -7.77 -6.29 6.33
N LEU A 114 -7.50 -5.21 5.61
CA LEU A 114 -8.06 -4.98 4.28
C LEU A 114 -7.56 -6.03 3.29
N TYR A 115 -8.44 -6.53 2.44
CA TYR A 115 -8.13 -7.53 1.39
C TYR A 115 -7.47 -8.83 1.90
N ARG A 116 -7.63 -9.16 3.19
CA ARG A 116 -6.95 -10.31 3.81
C ARG A 116 -7.11 -11.60 3.02
N ALA A 117 -8.36 -12.01 2.76
CA ALA A 117 -8.65 -13.26 2.06
C ALA A 117 -8.01 -13.31 0.66
N GLU A 118 -8.00 -12.17 -0.05
CA GLU A 118 -7.38 -12.03 -1.36
C GLU A 118 -5.85 -12.17 -1.25
N MET A 119 -5.20 -11.50 -0.29
CA MET A 119 -3.75 -11.58 -0.10
C MET A 119 -3.30 -12.97 0.34
N GLU A 120 -4.06 -13.64 1.21
CA GLU A 120 -3.81 -15.03 1.61
C GLU A 120 -4.00 -16.00 0.43
N GLN A 121 -4.98 -15.76 -0.45
CA GLN A 121 -5.16 -16.54 -1.67
C GLN A 121 -4.00 -16.32 -2.65
N LEU A 122 -3.61 -15.07 -2.89
CA LEU A 122 -2.47 -14.75 -3.75
C LEU A 122 -1.18 -15.38 -3.25
N ALA A 123 -0.96 -15.44 -1.92
CA ALA A 123 0.19 -16.11 -1.34
C ALA A 123 0.20 -17.63 -1.57
N ARG A 124 -0.96 -18.25 -1.74
CA ARG A 124 -1.06 -19.69 -2.13
C ARG A 124 -0.86 -19.90 -3.64
N GLU A 125 -1.27 -18.95 -4.46
CA GLU A 125 -1.29 -19.08 -5.93
C GLU A 125 0.01 -18.58 -6.59
N MET A 126 0.65 -17.58 -6.01
CA MET A 126 1.86 -16.95 -6.57
C MET A 126 3.11 -17.50 -5.89
N PRO A 127 3.93 -18.30 -6.61
CA PRO A 127 5.21 -18.74 -6.08
C PRO A 127 6.07 -17.54 -5.66
N ARG A 128 6.72 -17.61 -4.50
CA ARG A 128 7.60 -16.54 -3.99
C ARG A 128 6.89 -15.22 -3.65
N PHE A 129 5.57 -15.23 -3.48
CA PHE A 129 4.83 -14.16 -2.83
C PHE A 129 4.54 -14.54 -1.37
N ARG A 130 4.95 -13.69 -0.44
CA ARG A 130 4.72 -13.83 1.00
C ARG A 130 3.88 -12.67 1.50
N TYR A 131 2.92 -12.97 2.37
CA TYR A 131 2.08 -11.99 3.03
C TYR A 131 2.18 -12.14 4.54
N ASP A 132 2.62 -11.09 5.23
CA ASP A 132 2.68 -11.00 6.68
C ASP A 132 1.77 -9.89 7.20
N ALA A 133 0.74 -10.29 7.95
CA ALA A 133 -0.13 -9.39 8.68
C ALA A 133 0.43 -9.11 10.08
N VAL A 134 0.52 -7.84 10.45
CA VAL A 134 1.07 -7.38 11.73
C VAL A 134 -0.01 -6.63 12.51
N LEU A 135 -0.37 -7.12 13.70
CA LEU A 135 -1.41 -6.50 14.52
C LEU A 135 -0.85 -5.88 15.80
N SER A 136 -1.16 -4.60 16.01
CA SER A 136 -0.61 -3.84 17.14
C SER A 136 -1.48 -3.85 18.39
N ARG A 137 -2.76 -4.23 18.30
CA ARG A 137 -3.72 -4.20 19.42
C ARG A 137 -4.58 -5.46 19.52
N GLN A 138 -4.02 -6.60 19.13
CA GLN A 138 -4.69 -7.90 19.23
C GLN A 138 -3.76 -8.93 19.89
N PRO A 139 -3.80 -9.07 21.22
CA PRO A 139 -2.87 -9.93 21.97
C PRO A 139 -2.94 -11.42 21.62
N ASP A 140 -4.12 -11.89 21.22
CA ASP A 140 -4.40 -13.28 20.81
C ASP A 140 -4.07 -13.60 19.36
N TRP A 141 -3.56 -12.62 18.59
CA TRP A 141 -3.13 -12.84 17.22
C TRP A 141 -1.97 -13.84 17.14
N SER A 142 -2.09 -14.83 16.25
CA SER A 142 -1.07 -15.88 16.08
C SER A 142 0.09 -15.49 15.18
N GLY A 143 -0.07 -14.43 14.35
CA GLY A 143 0.97 -13.88 13.51
C GLY A 143 1.84 -12.84 14.21
N TRP A 144 2.45 -11.95 13.42
CA TRP A 144 3.29 -10.87 13.93
C TRP A 144 2.50 -9.88 14.79
N LYS A 145 3.03 -9.58 15.97
CA LYS A 145 2.44 -8.61 16.91
C LYS A 145 3.25 -7.33 16.97
N GLY A 146 2.57 -6.19 17.12
CA GLY A 146 3.20 -4.87 17.19
C GLY A 146 3.12 -4.11 15.88
N HIS A 147 4.23 -3.58 15.40
CA HIS A 147 4.28 -2.71 14.21
C HIS A 147 5.09 -3.36 13.08
N VAL A 148 4.87 -2.91 11.84
CA VAL A 148 5.54 -3.45 10.64
C VAL A 148 7.07 -3.45 10.73
N HIS A 149 7.65 -2.52 11.50
CA HIS A 149 9.10 -2.44 11.65
C HIS A 149 9.72 -3.67 12.33
N GLN A 150 8.97 -4.40 13.14
CA GLN A 150 9.47 -5.63 13.74
C GLN A 150 9.79 -6.68 12.68
N VAL A 151 8.93 -6.80 11.67
CA VAL A 151 9.11 -7.76 10.57
C VAL A 151 10.30 -7.40 9.72
N TYR A 152 10.33 -6.21 9.13
CA TYR A 152 11.42 -5.88 8.21
C TYR A 152 12.79 -5.70 8.90
N LEU A 153 12.82 -5.32 10.17
CA LEU A 153 14.07 -5.26 10.93
C LEU A 153 14.63 -6.64 11.26
N GLU A 154 13.78 -7.63 11.43
CA GLU A 154 14.16 -9.01 11.66
C GLU A 154 14.54 -9.74 10.36
N GLU A 155 13.73 -9.59 9.31
CA GLU A 155 13.91 -10.31 8.04
C GLU A 155 15.04 -9.73 7.16
N TYR A 156 15.27 -8.40 7.24
CA TYR A 156 16.24 -7.70 6.40
C TYR A 156 17.42 -7.14 7.20
N GLN A 157 18.03 -8.00 8.01
CA GLN A 157 19.14 -7.62 8.89
C GLN A 157 20.42 -7.27 8.14
N THR A 158 20.71 -8.01 7.06
CA THR A 158 21.89 -7.81 6.23
C THR A 158 21.52 -7.02 4.99
N VAL A 159 22.30 -5.97 4.71
CA VAL A 159 22.12 -5.16 3.50
C VAL A 159 22.37 -6.01 2.26
N ARG A 160 21.43 -5.96 1.34
CA ARG A 160 21.47 -6.66 0.06
C ARG A 160 21.24 -5.65 -1.07
N PRO A 161 22.04 -5.68 -2.15
CA PRO A 161 21.86 -4.78 -3.29
C PRO A 161 20.63 -5.16 -4.15
N ASP A 162 20.16 -6.40 -4.03
CA ASP A 162 19.12 -7.01 -4.84
C ASP A 162 17.73 -6.97 -4.17
N VAL A 163 17.45 -5.94 -3.37
CA VAL A 163 16.14 -5.70 -2.76
C VAL A 163 15.75 -4.23 -2.89
N ASP A 164 14.48 -3.98 -3.18
CA ASP A 164 13.86 -2.66 -3.15
C ASP A 164 12.67 -2.64 -2.18
N PHE A 165 12.58 -1.58 -1.38
CA PHE A 165 11.51 -1.36 -0.43
C PHE A 165 10.54 -0.32 -0.96
N PHE A 166 9.27 -0.66 -0.98
CA PHE A 166 8.17 0.25 -1.33
C PHE A 166 7.31 0.45 -0.08
N ILE A 167 7.08 1.70 0.31
CA ILE A 167 6.47 2.04 1.59
C ILE A 167 5.28 2.98 1.36
N CYS A 168 4.10 2.62 1.88
CA CYS A 168 2.90 3.45 1.74
C CYS A 168 2.01 3.37 2.98
N GLY A 169 1.47 4.48 3.44
CA GLY A 169 0.59 4.55 4.61
C GLY A 169 0.75 5.82 5.43
N TRP A 170 0.64 5.71 6.75
CA TRP A 170 0.77 6.85 7.66
C TRP A 170 2.18 7.44 7.64
N SER A 171 2.28 8.78 7.64
CA SER A 171 3.56 9.50 7.56
C SER A 171 4.56 9.06 8.63
N SER A 172 4.14 8.92 9.88
CA SER A 172 5.03 8.46 10.95
C SER A 172 5.59 7.06 10.71
N MET A 173 4.81 6.15 10.14
CA MET A 173 5.30 4.81 9.77
C MET A 173 6.30 4.88 8.63
N ILE A 174 6.08 5.75 7.65
CA ILE A 174 7.02 5.95 6.54
C ILE A 174 8.33 6.54 7.03
N ASP A 175 8.27 7.59 7.87
CA ASP A 175 9.45 8.23 8.46
C ASP A 175 10.28 7.22 9.27
N ASP A 176 9.63 6.43 10.12
CA ASP A 176 10.26 5.36 10.89
C ASP A 176 10.89 4.29 9.96
N ALA A 177 10.19 3.89 8.91
CA ALA A 177 10.69 2.87 8.00
C ALA A 177 11.92 3.37 7.22
N VAL A 178 11.85 4.57 6.67
CA VAL A 178 12.99 5.20 5.98
C VAL A 178 14.19 5.35 6.91
N ALA A 179 13.99 5.88 8.13
CA ALA A 179 15.06 6.03 9.10
C ALA A 179 15.67 4.67 9.53
N ASN A 180 14.82 3.68 9.78
CA ASN A 180 15.29 2.35 10.16
C ASN A 180 16.09 1.68 9.04
N LEU A 181 15.59 1.71 7.80
CA LEU A 181 16.25 1.08 6.66
C LEU A 181 17.56 1.79 6.30
N MET A 182 17.57 3.13 6.25
CA MET A 182 18.77 3.88 5.89
C MET A 182 19.79 3.95 7.03
N ILE A 183 19.35 4.37 8.22
CA ILE A 183 20.28 4.70 9.31
C ILE A 183 20.67 3.46 10.12
N LYS A 184 19.68 2.63 10.51
CA LYS A 184 19.97 1.46 11.35
C LYS A 184 20.48 0.26 10.54
N LYS A 185 19.97 0.08 9.30
CA LYS A 185 20.35 -1.05 8.47
C LYS A 185 21.39 -0.72 7.40
N GLY A 186 21.46 0.52 6.92
CA GLY A 186 22.43 0.96 5.92
C GLY A 186 22.02 0.74 4.47
N TYR A 187 20.73 0.53 4.19
CA TYR A 187 20.24 0.45 2.82
C TYR A 187 20.37 1.79 2.09
N GLY A 188 20.69 1.75 0.80
CA GLY A 188 20.85 2.92 -0.03
C GLY A 188 19.52 3.62 -0.32
N ARG A 189 19.55 4.97 -0.46
CA ARG A 189 18.35 5.75 -0.79
C ARG A 189 17.65 5.29 -2.08
N SER A 190 18.41 4.80 -3.05
CA SER A 190 17.89 4.29 -4.32
C SER A 190 17.08 3.00 -4.19
N GLN A 191 17.19 2.31 -3.06
CA GLN A 191 16.43 1.09 -2.77
C GLN A 191 15.12 1.37 -2.03
N ILE A 192 14.83 2.63 -1.67
CA ILE A 192 13.70 2.99 -0.82
C ILE A 192 12.77 3.94 -1.59
N HIS A 193 11.59 3.45 -1.91
CA HIS A 193 10.52 4.15 -2.61
C HIS A 193 9.35 4.34 -1.65
N PHE A 194 8.77 5.53 -1.58
CA PHE A 194 7.63 5.76 -0.70
C PHE A 194 6.64 6.77 -1.28
N GLU A 195 5.38 6.58 -0.90
CA GLU A 195 4.30 7.51 -1.18
C GLU A 195 3.60 7.91 0.11
N LEU A 196 3.52 9.22 0.34
CA LEU A 196 2.85 9.79 1.52
C LEU A 196 1.35 9.97 1.23
N TYR A 197 0.52 9.51 2.16
CA TYR A 197 -0.86 9.93 2.23
C TYR A 197 -0.93 11.17 3.13
N GLY A 198 -1.23 12.31 2.53
CA GLY A 198 -1.38 13.59 3.18
C GLY A 198 -2.84 14.04 3.27
#